data_03cebb0d3ba8cf143b1ad0229235dd9d
#
_entry.id   03cebb0d3ba8cf143b1ad0229235dd9d
#
_cell.length_a   1.000
_cell.length_b   1.000
_cell.length_c   1.000
_cell.angle_alpha   90.00
_cell.angle_beta   90.00
_cell.angle_gamma   90.00
#
_symmetry.space_group_name_H-M   'P 1'
#
loop_
_entity.id
_entity.type
_entity.pdbx_description
1 polymer ?
#
loop_
_entity_poly.entity_id
_entity_poly.type
_entity_poly.pdbx_seq_one_letter_code
_entity_poly.pdbx_strand_id
1 'polypeptide(L)'
;MKTKFISIVILFIGIVLVNWIASKAKGIRLDTTNDKTYSLTKGTKEFLAKIKGEIDIEVHFSRSREDVPVYIKNQADRVLSLLEQFEDNYGSKDSKITLTVIDPKPDTDEEEIAEKSDFGIKGRLGNTLFYTGIKIIYQGEEENINFLHESETFLERQIITTLYGLTNDDKPVIGVINSMEQMAQHQPFFQDLGKLYEVENIGATATSLP
;
A
#
# COMPACT_ATOMS: atom_id res chain seq x y z
N MET A 1 -32.37 36.44 33.07
CA MET A 1 -32.74 35.22 32.31
C MET A 1 -32.33 35.26 30.86
N LYS A 2 -32.53 36.36 30.11
CA LYS A 2 -32.21 36.47 28.68
C LYS A 2 -30.73 36.30 28.35
N THR A 3 -29.81 36.85 29.16
CA THR A 3 -28.36 36.71 28.95
C THR A 3 -27.87 35.27 29.07
N LYS A 4 -28.37 34.52 30.04
CA LYS A 4 -27.99 33.07 30.24
C LYS A 4 -28.51 32.23 29.07
N PHE A 5 -29.68 32.53 28.53
CA PHE A 5 -30.21 31.83 27.36
C PHE A 5 -29.37 32.09 26.10
N ILE A 6 -28.99 33.35 25.89
CA ILE A 6 -28.13 33.76 24.77
C ILE A 6 -26.78 33.04 24.84
N SER A 7 -26.14 32.96 26.04
CA SER A 7 -24.87 32.23 26.23
C SER A 7 -24.98 30.74 25.90
N ILE A 8 -26.08 30.09 26.28
CA ILE A 8 -26.33 28.69 25.95
C ILE A 8 -26.48 28.48 24.43
N VAL A 9 -27.17 29.36 23.74
CA VAL A 9 -27.37 29.31 22.29
C VAL A 9 -26.00 29.48 21.58
N ILE A 10 -25.18 30.44 22.00
CA ILE A 10 -23.86 30.66 21.43
C ILE A 10 -22.96 29.43 21.66
N LEU A 11 -22.98 28.81 22.85
CA LEU A 11 -22.24 27.60 23.15
C LEU A 11 -22.68 26.45 22.22
N PHE A 12 -23.97 26.27 22.04
CA PHE A 12 -24.53 25.23 21.19
C PHE A 12 -24.10 25.42 19.72
N ILE A 13 -24.18 26.64 19.20
CA ILE A 13 -23.71 26.98 17.83
C ILE A 13 -22.21 26.72 17.72
N GLY A 14 -21.41 27.06 18.75
CA GLY A 14 -19.98 26.77 18.77
C GLY A 14 -19.67 25.28 18.67
N ILE A 15 -20.39 24.44 19.43
CA ILE A 15 -20.24 22.99 19.39
C ILE A 15 -20.61 22.44 17.99
N VAL A 16 -21.70 22.92 17.40
CA VAL A 16 -22.13 22.48 16.07
C VAL A 16 -21.09 22.88 15.00
N LEU A 17 -20.54 24.11 15.07
CA LEU A 17 -19.50 24.57 14.18
C LEU A 17 -18.23 23.75 14.31
N VAL A 18 -17.75 23.48 15.53
CA VAL A 18 -16.57 22.65 15.77
C VAL A 18 -16.78 21.23 15.23
N ASN A 19 -17.96 20.66 15.45
CA ASN A 19 -18.29 19.33 14.95
C ASN A 19 -18.38 19.30 13.42
N TRP A 20 -18.91 20.35 12.80
CA TRP A 20 -18.97 20.49 11.35
C TRP A 20 -17.57 20.65 10.73
N ILE A 21 -16.69 21.48 11.34
CA ILE A 21 -15.30 21.62 10.92
C ILE A 21 -14.55 20.29 11.09
N ALA A 22 -14.71 19.62 12.23
CA ALA A 22 -14.10 18.31 12.49
C ALA A 22 -14.57 17.24 11.48
N SER A 23 -15.84 17.27 11.07
CA SER A 23 -16.35 16.33 10.07
C SER A 23 -15.80 16.58 8.65
N LYS A 24 -15.37 17.82 8.35
CA LYS A 24 -14.70 18.20 7.08
C LYS A 24 -13.19 17.96 7.13
N ALA A 25 -12.63 17.86 8.32
CA ALA A 25 -11.21 17.60 8.56
C ALA A 25 -10.88 16.09 8.47
N LYS A 26 -11.58 15.34 7.61
CA LYS A 26 -11.19 13.96 7.26
C LYS A 26 -9.79 14.03 6.65
N GLY A 27 -8.82 13.37 7.31
CA GLY A 27 -7.43 13.31 6.85
C GLY A 27 -6.42 14.13 7.66
N ILE A 28 -6.84 15.00 8.61
CA ILE A 28 -5.90 15.63 9.54
C ILE A 28 -5.63 14.65 10.69
N ARG A 29 -4.75 13.68 10.45
CA ARG A 29 -4.16 12.87 11.52
C ARG A 29 -2.92 13.60 12.03
N LEU A 30 -2.99 14.14 13.25
CA LEU A 30 -1.81 14.64 13.96
C LEU A 30 -1.08 13.42 14.53
N ASP A 31 -0.07 12.97 13.80
CA ASP A 31 0.84 11.96 14.31
C ASP A 31 1.69 12.57 15.43
N THR A 32 1.35 12.22 16.67
CA THR A 32 2.05 12.66 17.88
C THR A 32 3.12 11.66 18.32
N THR A 33 3.40 10.62 17.54
CA THR A 33 4.46 9.67 17.82
C THR A 33 5.82 10.27 17.48
N ASN A 34 6.83 10.04 18.32
CA ASN A 34 8.19 10.54 18.11
C ASN A 34 8.81 10.09 16.78
N ASP A 35 8.40 8.93 16.27
CA ASP A 35 8.94 8.29 15.06
C ASP A 35 8.09 8.52 13.81
N LYS A 36 6.98 9.29 13.93
CA LYS A 36 6.02 9.53 12.84
C LYS A 36 5.58 8.24 12.13
N THR A 37 5.42 7.19 12.90
CA THR A 37 5.13 5.82 12.43
C THR A 37 3.82 5.74 11.62
N TYR A 38 2.94 6.72 11.78
CA TYR A 38 1.64 6.79 11.13
C TYR A 38 1.55 7.86 10.02
N SER A 39 2.67 8.25 9.43
CA SER A 39 2.66 9.20 8.31
C SER A 39 3.65 8.77 7.23
N LEU A 40 3.21 8.86 5.97
CA LEU A 40 4.09 8.57 4.83
C LEU A 40 5.35 9.42 4.85
N THR A 41 6.46 8.84 4.42
CA THR A 41 7.74 9.55 4.30
C THR A 41 7.62 10.71 3.31
N LYS A 42 8.50 11.71 3.47
CA LYS A 42 8.51 12.86 2.55
C LYS A 42 8.76 12.41 1.11
N GLY A 43 9.65 11.44 0.91
CA GLY A 43 9.96 10.89 -0.42
C GLY A 43 8.74 10.25 -1.07
N THR A 44 7.96 9.47 -0.30
CA THR A 44 6.70 8.86 -0.76
C THR A 44 5.70 9.92 -1.20
N LYS A 45 5.49 10.97 -0.41
CA LYS A 45 4.57 12.06 -0.76
C LYS A 45 5.00 12.81 -2.02
N GLU A 46 6.30 13.09 -2.16
CA GLU A 46 6.86 13.73 -3.37
C GLU A 46 6.73 12.84 -4.62
N PHE A 47 6.85 11.53 -4.46
CA PHE A 47 6.66 10.57 -5.54
C PHE A 47 5.18 10.50 -5.94
N LEU A 48 4.27 10.31 -5.00
CA LEU A 48 2.82 10.26 -5.25
C LEU A 48 2.31 11.52 -5.95
N ALA A 49 2.85 12.68 -5.61
CA ALA A 49 2.48 13.95 -6.25
C ALA A 49 2.89 14.03 -7.75
N LYS A 50 3.79 13.18 -8.22
CA LYS A 50 4.28 13.15 -9.61
C LYS A 50 3.55 12.14 -10.50
N ILE A 51 3.02 11.07 -9.90
CA ILE A 51 2.27 10.05 -10.65
C ILE A 51 0.94 10.64 -11.11
N LYS A 52 0.50 10.24 -12.30
CA LYS A 52 -0.78 10.66 -12.89
C LYS A 52 -1.60 9.43 -13.24
N GLY A 53 -2.91 9.58 -13.29
CA GLY A 53 -3.84 8.54 -13.71
C GLY A 53 -4.61 7.92 -12.56
N GLU A 54 -5.31 6.84 -12.84
CA GLU A 54 -6.11 6.11 -11.87
C GLU A 54 -5.35 4.87 -11.43
N ILE A 55 -5.30 4.64 -10.12
CA ILE A 55 -4.70 3.47 -9.50
C ILE A 55 -5.79 2.79 -8.68
N ASP A 56 -6.04 1.52 -8.93
CA ASP A 56 -6.93 0.72 -8.10
C ASP A 56 -6.08 -0.15 -7.15
N ILE A 57 -6.40 -0.08 -5.87
CA ILE A 57 -5.76 -0.88 -4.82
C ILE A 57 -6.82 -1.76 -4.19
N GLU A 58 -6.68 -3.06 -4.34
CA GLU A 58 -7.55 -4.05 -3.72
C GLU A 58 -6.82 -4.71 -2.55
N VAL A 59 -7.42 -4.68 -1.36
CA VAL A 59 -6.91 -5.38 -0.18
C VAL A 59 -7.75 -6.62 0.07
N HIS A 60 -7.16 -7.77 -0.15
CA HIS A 60 -7.80 -9.05 0.16
C HIS A 60 -7.40 -9.50 1.56
N PHE A 61 -8.34 -9.50 2.46
CA PHE A 61 -8.07 -9.86 3.85
C PHE A 61 -9.26 -10.59 4.48
N SER A 62 -9.01 -11.80 5.00
CA SER A 62 -10.01 -12.62 5.72
C SER A 62 -10.37 -12.03 7.08
N ARG A 63 -11.03 -10.86 7.09
CA ARG A 63 -11.32 -10.06 8.29
C ARG A 63 -12.40 -10.68 9.16
N SER A 64 -13.47 -11.16 8.52
CA SER A 64 -14.67 -11.66 9.22
C SER A 64 -14.48 -13.05 9.82
N ARG A 65 -13.41 -13.76 9.49
CA ARG A 65 -13.14 -15.10 9.99
C ARG A 65 -12.75 -15.06 11.47
N GLU A 66 -13.43 -15.88 12.29
CA GLU A 66 -13.20 -15.95 13.74
C GLU A 66 -11.87 -16.65 14.06
N ASP A 67 -11.44 -17.60 13.22
CA ASP A 67 -10.22 -18.39 13.38
C ASP A 67 -8.94 -17.65 12.96
N VAL A 68 -9.04 -16.42 12.38
CA VAL A 68 -7.89 -15.55 12.11
C VAL A 68 -7.45 -14.87 13.39
N PRO A 69 -6.17 -15.02 13.79
CA PRO A 69 -5.63 -14.42 15.01
C PRO A 69 -5.75 -12.91 15.06
N VAL A 70 -5.99 -12.39 16.27
CA VAL A 70 -6.18 -10.93 16.49
C VAL A 70 -4.98 -10.11 16.03
N TYR A 71 -3.75 -10.62 16.19
CA TYR A 71 -2.56 -9.88 15.74
C TYR A 71 -2.52 -9.68 14.21
N ILE A 72 -3.05 -10.64 13.43
CA ILE A 72 -3.18 -10.53 11.98
C ILE A 72 -4.26 -9.49 11.63
N LYS A 73 -5.38 -9.49 12.35
CA LYS A 73 -6.43 -8.47 12.17
C LYS A 73 -5.92 -7.07 12.47
N ASN A 74 -5.15 -6.91 13.54
CA ASN A 74 -4.53 -5.63 13.88
C ASN A 74 -3.49 -5.20 12.84
N GLN A 75 -2.76 -6.13 12.23
CA GLN A 75 -1.84 -5.81 11.14
C GLN A 75 -2.60 -5.33 9.91
N ALA A 76 -3.68 -5.99 9.53
CA ALA A 76 -4.51 -5.55 8.42
C ALA A 76 -5.11 -4.16 8.65
N ASP A 77 -5.55 -3.84 9.87
CA ASP A 77 -6.03 -2.50 10.20
C ASP A 77 -4.93 -1.42 10.04
N ARG A 78 -3.67 -1.74 10.38
CA ARG A 78 -2.52 -0.86 10.11
C ARG A 78 -2.23 -0.69 8.62
N VAL A 79 -2.30 -1.79 7.87
CA VAL A 79 -2.14 -1.78 6.40
C VAL A 79 -3.19 -0.90 5.75
N LEU A 80 -4.46 -1.06 6.13
CA LEU A 80 -5.54 -0.20 5.64
C LEU A 80 -5.30 1.26 5.97
N SER A 81 -4.87 1.56 7.20
CA SER A 81 -4.51 2.93 7.60
C SER A 81 -3.34 3.51 6.80
N LEU A 82 -2.38 2.69 6.39
CA LEU A 82 -1.29 3.10 5.50
C LEU A 82 -1.83 3.41 4.09
N LEU A 83 -2.64 2.52 3.54
CA LEU A 83 -3.21 2.70 2.19
C LEU A 83 -4.17 3.90 2.10
N GLU A 84 -4.95 4.18 3.14
CA GLU A 84 -5.74 5.41 3.25
C GLU A 84 -4.86 6.66 3.13
N GLN A 85 -3.63 6.62 3.68
CA GLN A 85 -2.70 7.75 3.53
C GLN A 85 -2.15 7.86 2.11
N PHE A 86 -2.00 6.76 1.38
CA PHE A 86 -1.68 6.81 -0.05
C PHE A 86 -2.81 7.49 -0.83
N GLU A 87 -4.07 7.11 -0.58
CA GLU A 87 -5.24 7.73 -1.18
C GLU A 87 -5.31 9.23 -0.88
N ASP A 88 -5.12 9.63 0.39
CA ASP A 88 -5.17 11.03 0.84
C ASP A 88 -4.04 11.91 0.27
N ASN A 89 -2.88 11.34 -0.01
CA ASN A 89 -1.69 12.07 -0.50
C ASN A 89 -1.48 11.92 -2.01
N TYR A 90 -2.31 11.13 -2.69
CA TYR A 90 -2.25 10.97 -4.12
C TYR A 90 -3.15 11.98 -4.81
N GLY A 91 -2.60 12.64 -5.79
CA GLY A 91 -3.47 13.22 -6.75
C GLY A 91 -3.36 14.69 -7.03
N SER A 92 -3.64 14.93 -8.28
CA SER A 92 -4.10 16.17 -8.87
C SER A 92 -5.57 15.97 -9.26
N LYS A 93 -6.19 16.97 -9.91
CA LYS A 93 -7.60 16.89 -10.37
C LYS A 93 -7.91 15.68 -11.26
N ASP A 94 -6.90 15.11 -11.91
CA ASP A 94 -7.01 14.04 -12.90
C ASP A 94 -6.34 12.72 -12.43
N SER A 95 -6.12 12.57 -11.13
CA SER A 95 -5.44 11.42 -10.56
C SER A 95 -6.18 10.93 -9.32
N LYS A 96 -6.45 9.64 -9.23
CA LYS A 96 -7.22 9.05 -8.13
C LYS A 96 -6.66 7.68 -7.75
N ILE A 97 -6.51 7.43 -6.44
CA ILE A 97 -6.43 6.07 -5.91
C ILE A 97 -7.84 5.65 -5.48
N THR A 98 -8.25 4.46 -5.88
CA THR A 98 -9.47 3.81 -5.38
C THR A 98 -9.06 2.63 -4.49
N LEU A 99 -9.41 2.69 -3.22
CA LEU A 99 -9.14 1.62 -2.26
C LEU A 99 -10.37 0.75 -2.09
N THR A 100 -10.24 -0.55 -2.41
CA THR A 100 -11.30 -1.53 -2.23
C THR A 100 -10.85 -2.62 -1.25
N VAL A 101 -11.67 -2.93 -0.26
CA VAL A 101 -11.40 -4.00 0.72
C VAL A 101 -12.30 -5.18 0.41
N ILE A 102 -11.67 -6.32 0.16
CA ILE A 102 -12.33 -7.59 -0.14
C ILE A 102 -12.08 -8.55 1.02
N ASP A 103 -13.13 -9.13 1.57
CA ASP A 103 -13.08 -10.09 2.68
C ASP A 103 -13.49 -11.49 2.18
N PRO A 104 -12.53 -12.28 1.65
CA PRO A 104 -12.83 -13.60 1.11
C PRO A 104 -13.32 -14.53 2.21
N LYS A 105 -14.57 -14.99 2.07
CA LYS A 105 -15.20 -15.95 2.96
C LYS A 105 -15.20 -17.32 2.29
N PRO A 106 -15.14 -18.40 3.05
CA PRO A 106 -15.28 -19.75 2.50
C PRO A 106 -16.54 -19.90 1.63
N ASP A 107 -16.40 -20.55 0.50
CA ASP A 107 -17.48 -20.85 -0.45
C ASP A 107 -18.15 -19.59 -1.05
N THR A 108 -17.41 -18.48 -1.24
CA THR A 108 -17.91 -17.28 -1.92
C THR A 108 -17.12 -16.98 -3.21
N ASP A 109 -17.70 -16.12 -4.06
CA ASP A 109 -17.06 -15.66 -5.29
C ASP A 109 -15.76 -14.90 -5.00
N GLU A 110 -15.70 -14.16 -3.87
CA GLU A 110 -14.51 -13.44 -3.43
C GLU A 110 -13.36 -14.40 -3.08
N GLU A 111 -13.67 -15.58 -2.51
CA GLU A 111 -12.65 -16.61 -2.28
C GLU A 111 -12.15 -17.19 -3.59
N GLU A 112 -13.02 -17.48 -4.55
CA GLU A 112 -12.64 -17.99 -5.86
C GLU A 112 -11.75 -16.98 -6.61
N ILE A 113 -12.07 -15.69 -6.54
CA ILE A 113 -11.25 -14.61 -7.12
C ILE A 113 -9.90 -14.55 -6.41
N ALA A 114 -9.86 -14.59 -5.07
CA ALA A 114 -8.63 -14.59 -4.31
C ALA A 114 -7.78 -15.84 -4.52
N GLU A 115 -8.39 -17.00 -4.83
CA GLU A 115 -7.67 -18.23 -5.17
C GLU A 115 -7.05 -18.19 -6.56
N LYS A 116 -7.78 -17.64 -7.53
CA LYS A 116 -7.33 -17.51 -8.92
C LYS A 116 -6.29 -16.40 -9.11
N SER A 117 -6.41 -15.35 -8.33
CA SER A 117 -5.37 -14.34 -8.25
C SER A 117 -4.16 -15.00 -7.62
N ASP A 118 -3.03 -15.03 -8.32
CA ASP A 118 -1.76 -15.62 -7.82
C ASP A 118 -1.17 -14.74 -6.70
N PHE A 119 -2.05 -14.42 -5.79
CA PHE A 119 -1.75 -13.57 -4.68
C PHE A 119 -0.80 -14.28 -3.74
N GLY A 120 0.15 -14.96 -3.91
CA GLY A 120 1.16 -15.43 -2.98
C GLY A 120 0.80 -15.45 -1.46
N ILE A 121 -0.48 -15.33 -1.12
CA ILE A 121 -1.07 -14.64 0.02
C ILE A 121 -1.77 -15.61 0.94
N LYS A 122 -1.63 -16.86 0.65
CA LYS A 122 -2.21 -17.85 1.54
C LYS A 122 -1.34 -17.94 2.78
N GLY A 123 -1.67 -17.15 3.80
CA GLY A 123 -1.19 -17.39 5.16
C GLY A 123 -1.81 -18.69 5.64
N ARG A 124 -0.99 -19.60 6.19
CA ARG A 124 -1.48 -20.82 6.83
C ARG A 124 -1.08 -20.82 8.29
N LEU A 125 -2.08 -20.93 9.16
CA LEU A 125 -1.85 -21.14 10.58
C LEU A 125 -2.49 -22.50 10.96
N GLY A 126 -1.68 -23.54 11.12
CA GLY A 126 -2.19 -24.90 11.26
C GLY A 126 -2.92 -25.33 9.99
N ASN A 127 -4.22 -25.65 10.12
CA ASN A 127 -5.09 -26.02 8.98
C ASN A 127 -5.91 -24.83 8.46
N THR A 128 -5.80 -23.65 9.05
CA THR A 128 -6.55 -22.46 8.65
C THR A 128 -5.83 -21.75 7.52
N LEU A 129 -6.52 -21.58 6.40
CA LEU A 129 -6.11 -20.77 5.27
C LEU A 129 -6.74 -19.37 5.41
N PHE A 130 -5.97 -18.32 5.20
CA PHE A 130 -6.46 -16.94 5.20
C PHE A 130 -5.72 -16.11 4.16
N TYR A 131 -6.31 -14.98 3.78
CA TYR A 131 -5.76 -14.08 2.76
C TYR A 131 -5.20 -12.82 3.40
N THR A 132 -4.06 -12.34 2.90
CA THR A 132 -3.34 -11.15 3.41
C THR A 132 -2.61 -10.45 2.27
N GLY A 133 -3.32 -9.90 1.29
CA GLY A 133 -2.71 -9.33 0.09
C GLY A 133 -3.22 -7.99 -0.34
N ILE A 134 -2.35 -7.28 -1.03
CA ILE A 134 -2.64 -6.05 -1.72
C ILE A 134 -2.40 -6.29 -3.20
N LYS A 135 -3.39 -6.02 -4.03
CA LYS A 135 -3.27 -5.95 -5.48
C LYS A 135 -3.28 -4.49 -5.89
N ILE A 136 -2.30 -4.10 -6.67
CA ILE A 136 -2.20 -2.75 -7.25
C ILE A 136 -2.38 -2.87 -8.76
N ILE A 137 -3.32 -2.12 -9.29
CA ILE A 137 -3.68 -2.13 -10.71
C ILE A 137 -3.47 -0.73 -11.27
N TYR A 138 -2.72 -0.64 -12.36
CA TYR A 138 -2.48 0.61 -13.09
C TYR A 138 -2.50 0.34 -14.59
N GLN A 139 -3.39 1.01 -15.33
CA GLN A 139 -3.54 0.87 -16.79
C GLN A 139 -3.74 -0.56 -17.31
N GLY A 140 -4.28 -1.45 -16.45
CA GLY A 140 -4.51 -2.86 -16.79
C GLY A 140 -3.35 -3.80 -16.46
N GLU A 141 -2.22 -3.29 -16.03
CA GLU A 141 -1.15 -4.08 -15.41
C GLU A 141 -1.41 -4.24 -13.93
N GLU A 142 -1.08 -5.39 -13.37
CA GLU A 142 -1.32 -5.71 -11.97
C GLU A 142 -0.10 -6.32 -11.30
N GLU A 143 0.11 -5.91 -10.04
CA GLU A 143 1.16 -6.45 -9.17
C GLU A 143 0.60 -6.75 -7.78
N ASN A 144 1.12 -7.80 -7.15
CA ASN A 144 0.64 -8.30 -5.87
C ASN A 144 1.70 -8.19 -4.79
N ILE A 145 1.27 -7.77 -3.59
CA ILE A 145 2.11 -7.65 -2.39
C ILE A 145 1.49 -8.45 -1.25
N ASN A 146 2.27 -9.33 -0.63
CA ASN A 146 1.88 -9.94 0.64
C ASN A 146 2.29 -9.04 1.80
N PHE A 147 1.38 -8.75 2.72
CA PHE A 147 1.67 -7.90 3.87
C PHE A 147 1.81 -8.68 5.20
N LEU A 148 1.72 -10.00 5.15
CA LEU A 148 1.86 -10.81 6.35
C LEU A 148 3.29 -10.71 6.92
N HIS A 149 3.40 -10.38 8.20
CA HIS A 149 4.67 -10.19 8.93
C HIS A 149 5.54 -9.01 8.50
N GLU A 150 5.05 -8.15 7.61
CA GLU A 150 5.80 -6.97 7.19
C GLU A 150 5.63 -5.79 8.15
N SER A 151 6.71 -5.01 8.34
CA SER A 151 6.61 -3.73 9.03
C SER A 151 6.00 -2.66 8.12
N GLU A 152 5.36 -1.64 8.70
CA GLU A 152 4.74 -0.55 7.94
C GLU A 152 5.75 0.17 7.02
N THR A 153 6.97 0.41 7.50
CA THR A 153 8.04 1.05 6.71
C THR A 153 8.48 0.18 5.53
N PHE A 154 8.54 -1.13 5.72
CA PHE A 154 8.88 -2.05 4.66
C PHE A 154 7.77 -2.12 3.63
N LEU A 155 6.52 -2.16 4.09
CA LEU A 155 5.34 -2.18 3.23
C LEU A 155 5.19 -0.88 2.43
N GLU A 156 5.40 0.29 3.06
CA GLU A 156 5.44 1.57 2.36
C GLU A 156 6.43 1.53 1.20
N ARG A 157 7.64 1.03 1.45
CA ARG A 157 8.66 0.89 0.41
C ARG A 157 8.26 -0.08 -0.69
N GLN A 158 7.67 -1.24 -0.35
CA GLN A 158 7.19 -2.19 -1.35
C GLN A 158 6.12 -1.58 -2.24
N ILE A 159 5.14 -0.89 -1.66
CA ILE A 159 4.08 -0.22 -2.41
C ILE A 159 4.67 0.82 -3.38
N ILE A 160 5.61 1.65 -2.91
CA ILE A 160 6.27 2.65 -3.77
C ILE A 160 7.08 1.98 -4.88
N THR A 161 7.81 0.91 -4.58
CA THR A 161 8.58 0.16 -5.57
C THR A 161 7.67 -0.43 -6.64
N THR A 162 6.55 -1.00 -6.24
CA THR A 162 5.55 -1.55 -7.15
C THR A 162 4.91 -0.46 -8.01
N LEU A 163 4.48 0.64 -7.40
CA LEU A 163 3.94 1.79 -8.12
C LEU A 163 4.96 2.39 -9.09
N TYR A 164 6.23 2.48 -8.69
CA TYR A 164 7.29 2.96 -9.60
C TYR A 164 7.44 2.02 -10.81
N GLY A 165 7.44 0.71 -10.59
CA GLY A 165 7.51 -0.27 -11.66
C GLY A 165 6.35 -0.21 -12.64
N LEU A 166 5.12 -0.02 -12.12
CA LEU A 166 3.90 0.07 -12.92
C LEU A 166 3.73 1.41 -13.66
N THR A 167 4.31 2.50 -13.13
CA THR A 167 4.11 3.86 -13.67
C THR A 167 5.26 4.37 -14.54
N ASN A 168 6.35 3.62 -14.64
CA ASN A 168 7.53 4.00 -15.45
C ASN A 168 7.87 2.92 -16.45
N ASP A 169 7.56 3.17 -17.71
CA ASP A 169 7.91 2.28 -18.83
C ASP A 169 9.42 2.25 -19.09
N ASP A 170 10.10 3.38 -18.88
CA ASP A 170 11.54 3.51 -19.08
C ASP A 170 12.29 3.19 -17.77
N LYS A 171 12.68 1.94 -17.61
CA LYS A 171 13.52 1.53 -16.47
C LYS A 171 14.97 1.94 -16.72
N PRO A 172 15.64 2.54 -15.72
CA PRO A 172 17.08 2.80 -15.84
C PRO A 172 17.85 1.49 -16.00
N VAL A 173 18.81 1.48 -16.93
CA VAL A 173 19.66 0.29 -17.15
C VAL A 173 20.74 0.21 -16.09
N ILE A 174 20.88 -0.95 -15.45
CA ILE A 174 22.01 -1.26 -14.57
C ILE A 174 22.81 -2.43 -15.11
N GLY A 175 24.12 -2.23 -15.23
CA GLY A 175 25.05 -3.30 -15.59
C GLY A 175 25.50 -4.09 -14.36
N VAL A 176 25.35 -5.39 -14.41
CA VAL A 176 25.82 -6.30 -13.35
C VAL A 176 26.98 -7.14 -13.84
N ILE A 177 28.13 -7.02 -13.15
CA ILE A 177 29.29 -7.88 -13.42
C ILE A 177 29.21 -9.07 -12.48
N ASN A 178 28.77 -10.21 -13.00
CA ASN A 178 28.61 -11.42 -12.18
C ASN A 178 28.82 -12.68 -13.05
N SER A 179 29.15 -13.81 -12.41
CA SER A 179 29.12 -15.10 -13.08
C SER A 179 27.70 -15.64 -13.20
N MET A 180 27.38 -16.41 -14.24
CA MET A 180 26.08 -17.06 -14.40
C MET A 180 25.68 -17.90 -13.17
N GLU A 181 26.64 -18.54 -12.54
CA GLU A 181 26.44 -19.37 -11.36
C GLU A 181 26.01 -18.55 -10.14
N GLN A 182 26.59 -17.36 -9.95
CA GLN A 182 26.19 -16.43 -8.89
C GLN A 182 24.83 -15.80 -9.16
N MET A 183 24.49 -15.49 -10.41
CA MET A 183 23.15 -15.01 -10.77
C MET A 183 22.08 -16.05 -10.44
N ALA A 184 22.32 -17.33 -10.74
CA ALA A 184 21.38 -18.40 -10.41
C ALA A 184 21.16 -18.57 -8.90
N GLN A 185 22.20 -18.37 -8.09
CA GLN A 185 22.11 -18.46 -6.62
C GLN A 185 21.34 -17.28 -6.01
N HIS A 186 21.32 -16.11 -6.65
CA HIS A 186 20.70 -14.88 -6.16
C HIS A 186 19.48 -14.46 -7.01
N GLN A 187 18.83 -15.41 -7.65
CA GLN A 187 17.69 -15.17 -8.55
C GLN A 187 16.59 -14.26 -7.95
N PRO A 188 16.16 -14.43 -6.68
CA PRO A 188 15.15 -13.53 -6.09
C PRO A 188 15.61 -12.07 -6.03
N PHE A 189 16.89 -11.81 -5.71
CA PHE A 189 17.46 -10.47 -5.69
C PHE A 189 17.43 -9.80 -7.09
N PHE A 190 17.79 -10.54 -8.14
CA PHE A 190 17.76 -10.03 -9.50
C PHE A 190 16.34 -9.85 -10.03
N GLN A 191 15.39 -10.67 -9.59
CA GLN A 191 13.98 -10.46 -9.89
C GLN A 191 13.45 -9.16 -9.27
N ASP A 192 13.81 -8.87 -8.02
CA ASP A 192 13.42 -7.62 -7.36
C ASP A 192 14.10 -6.40 -8.01
N LEU A 193 15.36 -6.52 -8.40
CA LEU A 193 16.02 -5.46 -9.19
C LEU A 193 15.34 -5.23 -10.53
N GLY A 194 14.90 -6.28 -11.22
CA GLY A 194 14.21 -6.20 -12.50
C GLY A 194 12.86 -5.47 -12.45
N LYS A 195 12.27 -5.33 -11.26
CA LYS A 195 11.06 -4.50 -11.08
C LYS A 195 11.35 -3.01 -11.28
N LEU A 196 12.55 -2.55 -10.90
CA LEU A 196 12.95 -1.14 -10.91
C LEU A 196 13.91 -0.77 -12.03
N TYR A 197 14.68 -1.74 -12.52
CA TYR A 197 15.79 -1.53 -13.44
C TYR A 197 15.74 -2.55 -14.56
N GLU A 198 16.23 -2.16 -15.74
CA GLU A 198 16.65 -3.10 -16.77
C GLU A 198 18.03 -3.64 -16.39
N VAL A 199 18.11 -4.94 -16.09
CA VAL A 199 19.34 -5.57 -15.58
C VAL A 199 20.11 -6.19 -16.74
N GLU A 200 21.23 -5.59 -17.11
CA GLU A 200 22.15 -6.13 -18.10
C GLU A 200 23.34 -6.87 -17.44
N ASN A 201 23.60 -8.09 -17.89
CA ASN A 201 24.80 -8.80 -17.46
C ASN A 201 26.01 -8.36 -18.28
N ILE A 202 26.92 -7.66 -17.64
CA ILE A 202 28.18 -7.23 -18.24
C ILE A 202 29.19 -8.34 -18.01
N GLY A 203 29.57 -9.07 -19.06
CA GLY A 203 30.63 -10.07 -18.95
C GLY A 203 31.93 -9.49 -18.38
N ALA A 204 32.68 -10.28 -17.61
CA ALA A 204 33.94 -9.85 -16.99
C ALA A 204 35.01 -9.34 -18.00
N THR A 205 34.77 -9.53 -19.29
CA THR A 205 35.63 -9.08 -20.40
C THR A 205 35.10 -7.86 -21.12
N ALA A 206 34.04 -7.22 -20.63
CA ALA A 206 33.48 -6.02 -21.27
C ALA A 206 34.49 -4.87 -21.23
N THR A 207 34.72 -4.27 -22.41
CA THR A 207 35.66 -3.14 -22.59
C THR A 207 34.94 -1.78 -22.50
N SER A 208 33.60 -1.75 -22.47
CA SER A 208 32.78 -0.55 -22.31
C SER A 208 31.57 -0.86 -21.44
N LEU A 209 31.09 0.13 -20.71
CA LEU A 209 29.81 0.09 -20.02
C LEU A 209 28.70 0.40 -21.04
N PRO A 210 27.48 -0.13 -20.82
CA PRO A 210 26.31 0.15 -21.65
C PRO A 210 25.91 1.62 -21.59
#